data_00581496ea647a642c9e5702485f59a0
#
_entry.id   00581496ea647a642c9e5702485f59a0
#
_cell.length_a   1.000
_cell.length_b   1.000
_cell.length_c   1.000
_cell.angle_alpha   90.00
_cell.angle_beta   90.00
_cell.angle_gamma   90.00
#
_symmetry.space_group_name_H-M   'P 1'
#
loop_
_entity.id
_entity.type
_entity.pdbx_description
1 polymer ?
#
loop_
_entity_poly.entity_id
_entity_poly.type
_entity_poly.pdbx_seq_one_letter_code
_entity_poly.pdbx_strand_id
1 'polypeptide(L)'
;MNKKRIVTIIFFLFFVLVNGQENSWSLTKCMEAALQNNIEIKIRQLEIKRTQKSQNSVLNRMLPIAGLSGEQSYNFGSTIDPASNGRVSSNIQNDNFYLNARTNLIDFSAFANAKKDKINIEIAKADKEVIENEYKLQILESFYQTLYTQELLKIQKEQFKQAIFNLERVTKEVAIGSKPQSDLYDMQLSFAEEENRNLESEQLYGIKKLQLFQLMNITDIVTKDVVLENVFNESKASETENTLNSPKIKRAELQYQNSLKSISVERANNLPVVSAYYGFSTFYYSILNEPAANKDSFKDQLQNNKTQQVGIQMNVPIFNGFRNNKKIDASKIESEKSKQLIEQEKQELEKQVAIEEQNRNNYMELQKKLNDKQKYAKASLTTTQAKFINGKVEAILYSSVKNQLLTAEYDVLKNGLQLQYIGLKINLLKYNSL
;
A
#
# COMPACT_ATOMS: atom_id res chain seq x y z
N MET A 1 51.36 10.20 34.49
CA MET A 1 50.11 10.55 33.80
C MET A 1 49.12 9.40 34.00
N ASN A 2 48.01 9.62 34.74
CA ASN A 2 47.16 8.54 35.27
C ASN A 2 46.43 7.78 34.15
N LYS A 3 46.51 6.42 34.16
CA LYS A 3 45.81 5.52 33.20
C LYS A 3 44.31 5.85 33.00
N LYS A 4 43.63 6.37 34.03
CA LYS A 4 42.23 6.84 33.92
C LYS A 4 42.04 8.06 33.00
N ARG A 5 42.99 8.99 32.92
CA ARG A 5 42.95 10.15 32.01
C ARG A 5 43.18 9.77 30.55
N ILE A 6 44.02 8.76 30.29
CA ILE A 6 44.25 8.24 28.93
C ILE A 6 43.00 7.52 28.40
N VAL A 7 42.33 6.72 29.25
CA VAL A 7 41.07 6.04 28.88
C VAL A 7 39.94 7.05 28.60
N THR A 8 39.83 8.12 29.37
CA THR A 8 38.83 9.19 29.17
C THR A 8 39.11 9.99 27.89
N ILE A 9 40.36 10.23 27.53
CA ILE A 9 40.72 10.92 26.27
C ILE A 9 40.47 10.02 25.07
N ILE A 10 40.72 8.70 25.16
CA ILE A 10 40.44 7.73 24.09
C ILE A 10 38.94 7.59 23.93
N PHE A 11 38.15 7.58 25.00
CA PHE A 11 36.67 7.52 24.92
C PHE A 11 36.08 8.81 24.33
N PHE A 12 36.67 9.97 24.60
CA PHE A 12 36.24 11.25 24.01
C PHE A 12 36.64 11.38 22.54
N LEU A 13 37.78 10.83 22.13
CA LEU A 13 38.18 10.74 20.71
C LEU A 13 37.30 9.78 19.90
N PHE A 14 36.79 8.71 20.51
CA PHE A 14 35.86 7.81 19.86
C PHE A 14 34.46 8.43 19.63
N PHE A 15 34.07 9.37 20.54
CA PHE A 15 32.79 10.08 20.43
C PHE A 15 32.80 11.19 19.35
N VAL A 16 33.96 11.72 19.00
CA VAL A 16 34.12 12.77 17.97
C VAL A 16 34.12 12.16 16.56
N LEU A 17 34.46 10.86 16.40
CA LEU A 17 34.48 10.19 15.10
C LEU A 17 33.07 9.71 14.62
N VAL A 18 32.03 9.80 15.47
CA VAL A 18 30.67 9.35 15.13
C VAL A 18 29.80 10.46 14.51
N ASN A 19 30.27 11.74 14.53
CA ASN A 19 29.45 12.87 14.07
C ASN A 19 29.69 13.33 12.63
N GLY A 20 30.29 12.49 11.76
CA GLY A 20 30.60 12.84 10.37
C GLY A 20 30.00 11.95 9.30
N GLN A 21 29.07 11.05 9.64
CA GLN A 21 28.31 10.37 8.60
C GLN A 21 27.31 11.38 8.00
N GLU A 22 27.62 11.88 6.80
CA GLU A 22 26.58 12.45 5.93
C GLU A 22 25.37 11.53 5.98
N ASN A 23 24.21 12.08 6.23
CA ASN A 23 22.97 11.32 6.38
C ASN A 23 22.53 10.84 4.99
N SER A 24 23.33 9.88 4.43
CA SER A 24 23.13 9.38 3.09
C SER A 24 21.97 8.38 3.05
N TRP A 25 21.15 8.53 2.03
CA TRP A 25 19.96 7.72 1.81
C TRP A 25 20.03 7.03 0.45
N SER A 26 20.25 5.71 0.49
CA SER A 26 20.12 4.85 -0.69
C SER A 26 18.65 4.59 -1.02
N LEU A 27 18.37 4.18 -2.25
CA LEU A 27 17.03 3.75 -2.66
C LEU A 27 16.48 2.65 -1.75
N THR A 28 17.30 1.65 -1.39
CA THR A 28 16.90 0.56 -0.49
C THR A 28 16.47 1.08 0.87
N LYS A 29 17.24 1.98 1.48
CA LYS A 29 16.91 2.61 2.76
C LYS A 29 15.60 3.41 2.67
N CYS A 30 15.38 4.14 1.57
CA CYS A 30 14.13 4.86 1.34
C CYS A 30 12.94 3.89 1.23
N MET A 31 13.10 2.77 0.51
CA MET A 31 12.06 1.75 0.36
C MET A 31 11.69 1.09 1.69
N GLU A 32 12.69 0.69 2.48
CA GLU A 32 12.46 0.07 3.79
C GLU A 32 11.73 1.02 4.74
N ALA A 33 12.22 2.26 4.87
CA ALA A 33 11.58 3.27 5.70
C ALA A 33 10.15 3.56 5.24
N ALA A 34 9.92 3.66 3.94
CA ALA A 34 8.63 3.88 3.35
C ALA A 34 7.63 2.77 3.68
N LEU A 35 8.02 1.51 3.48
CA LEU A 35 7.16 0.35 3.76
C LEU A 35 6.81 0.22 5.24
N GLN A 36 7.75 0.53 6.14
CA GLN A 36 7.53 0.48 7.59
C GLN A 36 6.57 1.59 8.08
N ASN A 37 6.66 2.78 7.51
CA ASN A 37 5.93 3.96 8.00
C ASN A 37 4.57 4.15 7.31
N ASN A 38 4.32 3.51 6.17
CA ASN A 38 3.12 3.70 5.39
C ASN A 38 1.85 3.30 6.15
N ILE A 39 0.90 4.24 6.26
CA ILE A 39 -0.35 4.04 6.99
C ILE A 39 -1.26 3.04 6.27
N GLU A 40 -1.33 3.09 4.93
CA GLU A 40 -2.17 2.17 4.15
C GLU A 40 -1.69 0.72 4.31
N ILE A 41 -0.37 0.47 4.32
CA ILE A 41 0.18 -0.86 4.60
C ILE A 41 -0.19 -1.34 6.01
N LYS A 42 -0.15 -0.45 7.01
CA LYS A 42 -0.60 -0.76 8.39
C LYS A 42 -2.10 -1.09 8.42
N ILE A 43 -2.92 -0.35 7.68
CA ILE A 43 -4.36 -0.64 7.52
C ILE A 43 -4.55 -2.04 6.91
N ARG A 44 -3.82 -2.39 5.85
CA ARG A 44 -3.89 -3.74 5.24
C ARG A 44 -3.43 -4.84 6.20
N GLN A 45 -2.44 -4.57 7.05
CA GLN A 45 -2.04 -5.52 8.11
C GLN A 45 -3.15 -5.74 9.14
N LEU A 46 -3.86 -4.69 9.52
CA LEU A 46 -5.02 -4.79 10.41
C LEU A 46 -6.16 -5.55 9.73
N GLU A 47 -6.38 -5.34 8.43
CA GLU A 47 -7.39 -6.07 7.66
C GLU A 47 -7.08 -7.57 7.59
N ILE A 48 -5.82 -7.97 7.41
CA ILE A 48 -5.39 -9.37 7.50
C ILE A 48 -5.74 -9.94 8.89
N LYS A 49 -5.39 -9.21 9.97
CA LYS A 49 -5.71 -9.63 11.34
C LYS A 49 -7.23 -9.73 11.56
N ARG A 50 -8.00 -8.78 11.03
CA ARG A 50 -9.47 -8.79 11.08
C ARG A 50 -10.02 -10.05 10.41
N THR A 51 -9.56 -10.32 9.18
CA THR A 51 -9.99 -11.48 8.41
C THR A 51 -9.62 -12.79 9.10
N GLN A 52 -8.42 -12.88 9.69
CA GLN A 52 -8.00 -14.03 10.49
C GLN A 52 -8.88 -14.24 11.73
N LYS A 53 -9.25 -13.15 12.43
CA LYS A 53 -10.10 -13.23 13.63
C LYS A 53 -11.57 -13.52 13.31
N SER A 54 -12.05 -13.08 12.14
CA SER A 54 -13.41 -13.39 11.67
C SER A 54 -13.53 -14.77 11.02
N GLN A 55 -12.41 -15.45 10.77
CA GLN A 55 -12.42 -16.82 10.25
C GLN A 55 -13.07 -17.76 11.25
N ASN A 56 -14.12 -18.45 10.81
CA ASN A 56 -14.74 -19.51 11.56
C ASN A 56 -14.27 -20.88 11.05
N SER A 57 -13.56 -21.61 11.93
CA SER A 57 -13.21 -23.02 11.66
C SER A 57 -14.48 -23.87 11.56
N VAL A 58 -14.35 -25.05 11.00
CA VAL A 58 -15.47 -26.03 10.96
C VAL A 58 -15.96 -26.29 12.39
N LEU A 59 -15.05 -26.48 13.33
CA LEU A 59 -15.39 -26.70 14.74
C LEU A 59 -16.20 -25.54 15.32
N ASN A 60 -15.76 -24.30 15.12
CA ASN A 60 -16.47 -23.13 15.64
C ASN A 60 -17.90 -23.00 15.06
N ARG A 61 -18.08 -23.39 13.78
CA ARG A 61 -19.39 -23.38 13.12
C ARG A 61 -20.32 -24.49 13.61
N MET A 62 -19.73 -25.51 14.25
CA MET A 62 -20.44 -26.65 14.83
C MET A 62 -20.55 -26.58 16.35
N LEU A 63 -20.04 -25.51 17.00
CA LEU A 63 -20.28 -25.29 18.43
C LEU A 63 -21.72 -24.91 18.70
N PRO A 64 -22.27 -25.33 19.86
CA PRO A 64 -23.64 -24.98 20.22
C PRO A 64 -23.79 -23.48 20.44
N ILE A 65 -24.91 -22.95 19.93
CA ILE A 65 -25.38 -21.62 20.22
C ILE A 65 -26.47 -21.74 21.27
N ALA A 66 -26.28 -21.10 22.42
CA ALA A 66 -27.22 -21.08 23.51
C ALA A 66 -27.73 -19.65 23.73
N GLY A 67 -29.05 -19.53 23.99
CA GLY A 67 -29.70 -18.28 24.27
C GLY A 67 -30.75 -18.43 25.37
N LEU A 68 -30.81 -17.45 26.26
CA LEU A 68 -31.87 -17.31 27.27
C LEU A 68 -32.81 -16.20 26.83
N SER A 69 -34.09 -16.47 26.80
CA SER A 69 -35.13 -15.46 26.54
C SER A 69 -36.22 -15.49 27.60
N GLY A 70 -36.77 -14.34 27.93
CA GLY A 70 -37.90 -14.17 28.82
C GLY A 70 -38.93 -13.27 28.12
N GLU A 71 -40.21 -13.62 28.27
CA GLU A 71 -41.32 -12.86 27.74
C GLU A 71 -42.37 -12.71 28.83
N GLN A 72 -42.84 -11.48 29.04
CA GLN A 72 -44.01 -11.19 29.87
C GLN A 72 -45.09 -10.65 28.93
N SER A 73 -46.27 -11.25 29.01
CA SER A 73 -47.44 -10.79 28.27
C SER A 73 -48.72 -10.75 29.11
N TYR A 74 -49.58 -9.82 28.75
CA TYR A 74 -50.90 -9.69 29.32
C TYR A 74 -51.94 -9.90 28.23
N ASN A 75 -52.81 -10.88 28.43
CA ASN A 75 -53.90 -11.17 27.49
C ASN A 75 -55.23 -10.71 28.10
N PHE A 76 -55.96 -9.89 27.37
CA PHE A 76 -57.28 -9.36 27.78
C PHE A 76 -58.35 -9.95 26.89
N GLY A 77 -59.34 -10.63 27.49
CA GLY A 77 -60.44 -11.27 26.82
C GLY A 77 -60.44 -12.78 26.98
N SER A 78 -60.86 -13.53 25.92
CA SER A 78 -60.95 -15.00 25.99
C SER A 78 -59.61 -15.68 25.68
N THR A 79 -59.14 -16.58 26.52
CA THR A 79 -57.94 -17.36 26.40
C THR A 79 -58.19 -18.85 26.74
N ILE A 80 -57.16 -19.70 26.53
CA ILE A 80 -57.15 -21.07 27.00
C ILE A 80 -56.50 -21.11 28.38
N ASP A 81 -57.18 -21.64 29.35
CA ASP A 81 -56.65 -21.89 30.69
C ASP A 81 -55.69 -23.08 30.62
N PRO A 82 -54.39 -22.92 30.98
CA PRO A 82 -53.42 -24.01 30.93
C PRO A 82 -53.72 -25.17 31.87
N ALA A 83 -54.44 -24.94 32.96
CA ALA A 83 -54.75 -25.97 33.94
C ALA A 83 -55.92 -26.86 33.49
N SER A 84 -56.94 -26.27 32.93
CA SER A 84 -58.16 -27.04 32.51
C SER A 84 -58.17 -27.32 31.02
N ASN A 85 -57.28 -26.70 30.22
CA ASN A 85 -57.29 -26.69 28.74
C ASN A 85 -58.62 -26.18 28.16
N GLY A 86 -59.44 -25.53 28.97
CA GLY A 86 -60.73 -24.95 28.62
C GLY A 86 -60.62 -23.49 28.18
N ARG A 87 -61.56 -23.01 27.37
CA ARG A 87 -61.65 -21.59 26.98
C ARG A 87 -62.26 -20.79 28.11
N VAL A 88 -61.53 -19.85 28.66
CA VAL A 88 -61.98 -18.97 29.72
C VAL A 88 -61.90 -17.50 29.26
N SER A 89 -62.88 -16.71 29.74
CA SER A 89 -62.85 -15.25 29.52
C SER A 89 -62.24 -14.62 30.74
N SER A 90 -60.97 -14.28 30.72
CA SER A 90 -60.27 -13.63 31.80
C SER A 90 -59.00 -12.89 31.34
N ASN A 91 -58.63 -11.88 32.09
CA ASN A 91 -57.38 -11.16 31.90
C ASN A 91 -56.26 -11.96 32.55
N ILE A 92 -55.24 -12.28 31.79
CA ILE A 92 -54.18 -13.21 32.19
C ILE A 92 -52.82 -12.60 31.97
N GLN A 93 -51.94 -12.75 32.96
CA GLN A 93 -50.51 -12.56 32.87
C GLN A 93 -49.87 -13.90 32.54
N ASN A 94 -48.98 -13.90 31.54
CA ASN A 94 -48.10 -15.02 31.20
C ASN A 94 -46.64 -14.54 31.19
N ASP A 95 -45.81 -15.15 32.00
CA ASP A 95 -44.35 -14.94 32.00
C ASP A 95 -43.68 -16.24 31.56
N ASN A 96 -43.02 -16.22 30.40
CA ASN A 96 -42.38 -17.40 29.83
C ASN A 96 -40.87 -17.25 29.85
N PHE A 97 -40.16 -18.29 30.23
CA PHE A 97 -38.71 -18.33 30.24
C PHE A 97 -38.21 -19.51 29.42
N TYR A 98 -37.28 -19.26 28.48
CA TYR A 98 -36.77 -20.27 27.57
C TYR A 98 -35.23 -20.23 27.55
N LEU A 99 -34.60 -21.39 27.78
CA LEU A 99 -33.20 -21.62 27.48
C LEU A 99 -33.13 -22.58 26.30
N ASN A 100 -32.60 -22.11 25.19
CA ASN A 100 -32.47 -22.91 23.97
C ASN A 100 -30.98 -23.04 23.60
N ALA A 101 -30.57 -24.26 23.27
CA ALA A 101 -29.26 -24.52 22.69
C ALA A 101 -29.41 -25.35 21.44
N ARG A 102 -28.66 -25.01 20.40
CA ARG A 102 -28.65 -25.73 19.13
C ARG A 102 -27.26 -25.82 18.57
N THR A 103 -26.90 -26.99 18.00
CA THR A 103 -25.65 -27.21 17.29
C THR A 103 -25.90 -28.00 16.01
N ASN A 104 -25.15 -27.70 14.95
CA ASN A 104 -25.17 -28.51 13.74
C ASN A 104 -24.16 -29.65 13.89
N LEU A 105 -24.63 -30.89 13.82
CA LEU A 105 -23.77 -32.09 13.87
C LEU A 105 -23.20 -32.42 12.48
N ILE A 106 -23.99 -32.18 11.43
CA ILE A 106 -23.58 -32.34 10.03
C ILE A 106 -24.07 -31.14 9.26
N ASP A 107 -23.13 -30.37 8.70
CA ASP A 107 -23.40 -29.18 7.88
C ASP A 107 -22.31 -29.04 6.81
N PHE A 108 -22.63 -29.47 5.60
CA PHE A 108 -21.72 -29.42 4.47
C PHE A 108 -21.36 -27.98 4.06
N SER A 109 -22.27 -27.01 4.31
CA SER A 109 -22.01 -25.61 4.05
C SER A 109 -20.96 -25.04 5.00
N ALA A 110 -20.90 -25.50 6.25
CA ALA A 110 -19.87 -25.14 7.22
C ALA A 110 -18.47 -25.54 6.74
N PHE A 111 -18.32 -26.73 6.17
CA PHE A 111 -17.04 -27.21 5.59
C PHE A 111 -16.63 -26.38 4.37
N ALA A 112 -17.58 -26.09 3.46
CA ALA A 112 -17.30 -25.29 2.27
C ALA A 112 -16.91 -23.84 2.64
N ASN A 113 -17.63 -23.21 3.57
CA ASN A 113 -17.36 -21.86 4.05
C ASN A 113 -16.01 -21.78 4.77
N ALA A 114 -15.65 -22.75 5.61
CA ALA A 114 -14.34 -22.77 6.29
C ALA A 114 -13.16 -22.83 5.29
N LYS A 115 -13.33 -23.53 4.14
CA LYS A 115 -12.34 -23.52 3.05
C LYS A 115 -12.28 -22.19 2.35
N LYS A 116 -13.42 -21.54 2.11
CA LYS A 116 -13.52 -20.20 1.51
C LYS A 116 -12.87 -19.15 2.39
N ASP A 117 -13.09 -19.19 3.72
CA ASP A 117 -12.50 -18.26 4.67
C ASP A 117 -10.96 -18.30 4.66
N LYS A 118 -10.35 -19.49 4.49
CA LYS A 118 -8.90 -19.59 4.33
C LYS A 118 -8.39 -18.84 3.10
N ILE A 119 -9.10 -18.95 1.98
CA ILE A 119 -8.74 -18.21 0.76
C ILE A 119 -8.92 -16.71 0.96
N ASN A 120 -9.94 -16.26 1.70
CA ASN A 120 -10.14 -14.85 2.02
C ASN A 120 -8.94 -14.25 2.78
N ILE A 121 -8.29 -15.02 3.65
CA ILE A 121 -7.06 -14.57 4.33
C ILE A 121 -5.92 -14.40 3.31
N GLU A 122 -5.76 -15.34 2.38
CA GLU A 122 -4.72 -15.23 1.35
C GLU A 122 -5.00 -14.06 0.39
N ILE A 123 -6.26 -13.77 0.07
CA ILE A 123 -6.65 -12.57 -0.69
C ILE A 123 -6.24 -11.30 0.08
N ALA A 124 -6.55 -11.20 1.37
CA ALA A 124 -6.16 -10.04 2.18
C ALA A 124 -4.63 -9.85 2.24
N LYS A 125 -3.84 -10.94 2.24
CA LYS A 125 -2.37 -10.88 2.14
C LYS A 125 -1.94 -10.38 0.75
N ALA A 126 -2.55 -10.90 -0.32
CA ALA A 126 -2.24 -10.47 -1.68
C ALA A 126 -2.64 -9.01 -1.92
N ASP A 127 -3.73 -8.52 -1.36
CA ASP A 127 -4.11 -7.10 -1.39
C ASP A 127 -3.04 -6.21 -0.74
N LYS A 128 -2.45 -6.67 0.38
CA LYS A 128 -1.32 -5.97 0.99
C LYS A 128 -0.09 -5.95 0.06
N GLU A 129 0.25 -7.07 -0.55
CA GLU A 129 1.38 -7.17 -1.50
C GLU A 129 1.18 -6.25 -2.72
N VAL A 130 -0.07 -6.09 -3.21
CA VAL A 130 -0.39 -5.14 -4.30
C VAL A 130 -0.09 -3.71 -3.88
N ILE A 131 -0.57 -3.29 -2.70
CA ILE A 131 -0.34 -1.94 -2.18
C ILE A 131 1.16 -1.70 -1.93
N GLU A 132 1.88 -2.68 -1.39
CA GLU A 132 3.34 -2.58 -1.20
C GLU A 132 4.07 -2.38 -2.54
N ASN A 133 3.69 -3.13 -3.59
CA ASN A 133 4.29 -2.98 -4.91
C ASN A 133 3.98 -1.62 -5.54
N GLU A 134 2.74 -1.15 -5.48
CA GLU A 134 2.35 0.17 -5.98
C GLU A 134 3.11 1.29 -5.25
N TYR A 135 3.27 1.15 -3.95
CA TYR A 135 4.01 2.12 -3.16
C TYR A 135 5.51 2.11 -3.45
N LYS A 136 6.12 0.93 -3.66
CA LYS A 136 7.51 0.83 -4.13
C LYS A 136 7.71 1.58 -5.47
N LEU A 137 6.77 1.46 -6.41
CA LEU A 137 6.83 2.20 -7.68
C LEU A 137 6.78 3.71 -7.48
N GLN A 138 5.94 4.21 -6.56
CA GLN A 138 5.87 5.63 -6.23
C GLN A 138 7.16 6.15 -5.58
N ILE A 139 7.73 5.39 -4.64
CA ILE A 139 9.02 5.73 -4.01
C ILE A 139 10.14 5.74 -5.04
N LEU A 140 10.20 4.73 -5.92
CA LEU A 140 11.17 4.66 -6.99
C LEU A 140 11.14 5.91 -7.87
N GLU A 141 9.95 6.31 -8.31
CA GLU A 141 9.77 7.52 -9.12
C GLU A 141 10.20 8.78 -8.38
N SER A 142 9.72 8.98 -7.15
CA SER A 142 10.04 10.14 -6.32
C SER A 142 11.54 10.23 -6.00
N PHE A 143 12.18 9.08 -5.72
CA PHE A 143 13.62 9.01 -5.47
C PHE A 143 14.43 9.48 -6.69
N TYR A 144 14.13 8.95 -7.88
CA TYR A 144 14.86 9.35 -9.11
C TYR A 144 14.59 10.79 -9.52
N GLN A 145 13.38 11.31 -9.30
CA GLN A 145 13.09 12.74 -9.49
C GLN A 145 13.91 13.61 -8.53
N THR A 146 14.01 13.22 -7.27
CA THR A 146 14.79 13.96 -6.27
C THR A 146 16.28 13.87 -6.55
N LEU A 147 16.78 12.68 -6.93
CA LEU A 147 18.16 12.46 -7.30
C LEU A 147 18.56 13.30 -8.52
N TYR A 148 17.69 13.38 -9.53
CA TYR A 148 17.91 14.26 -10.68
C TYR A 148 18.08 15.72 -10.27
N THR A 149 17.21 16.23 -9.38
CA THR A 149 17.32 17.63 -8.92
C THR A 149 18.53 17.87 -8.04
N GLN A 150 18.99 16.87 -7.29
CA GLN A 150 20.23 16.94 -6.52
C GLN A 150 21.46 17.08 -7.43
N GLU A 151 21.56 16.23 -8.46
CA GLU A 151 22.68 16.28 -9.40
C GLU A 151 22.63 17.54 -10.27
N LEU A 152 21.42 17.98 -10.67
CA LEU A 152 21.21 19.26 -11.34
C LEU A 152 21.76 20.44 -10.52
N LEU A 153 21.44 20.47 -9.22
CA LEU A 153 21.92 21.52 -8.32
C LEU A 153 23.45 21.51 -8.20
N LYS A 154 24.09 20.33 -8.18
CA LYS A 154 25.57 20.24 -8.17
C LYS A 154 26.16 20.89 -9.41
N ILE A 155 25.64 20.57 -10.59
CA ILE A 155 26.09 21.16 -11.86
C ILE A 155 25.88 22.69 -11.79
N GLN A 156 24.70 23.13 -11.37
CA GLN A 156 24.37 24.56 -11.34
C GLN A 156 25.25 25.36 -10.37
N LYS A 157 25.60 24.79 -9.19
CA LYS A 157 26.53 25.42 -8.24
C LYS A 157 27.92 25.62 -8.85
N GLU A 158 28.42 24.65 -9.62
CA GLU A 158 29.69 24.79 -10.32
C GLU A 158 29.62 25.87 -11.42
N GLN A 159 28.52 25.94 -12.16
CA GLN A 159 28.32 26.99 -13.18
C GLN A 159 28.26 28.37 -12.55
N PHE A 160 27.59 28.51 -11.41
CA PHE A 160 27.52 29.77 -10.68
C PHE A 160 28.91 30.24 -10.17
N LYS A 161 29.72 29.32 -9.62
CA LYS A 161 31.11 29.64 -9.26
C LYS A 161 31.92 30.12 -10.47
N GLN A 162 31.77 29.51 -11.63
CA GLN A 162 32.45 29.93 -12.86
C GLN A 162 31.95 31.31 -13.34
N ALA A 163 30.66 31.64 -13.16
CA ALA A 163 30.11 32.94 -13.48
C ALA A 163 30.71 34.04 -12.57
N ILE A 164 30.85 33.82 -11.27
CA ILE A 164 31.50 34.72 -10.35
C ILE A 164 32.95 35.01 -10.82
N PHE A 165 33.74 33.96 -11.07
CA PHE A 165 35.13 34.10 -11.52
C PHE A 165 35.23 34.89 -12.83
N ASN A 166 34.37 34.61 -13.81
CA ASN A 166 34.39 35.29 -15.08
C ASN A 166 34.00 36.78 -14.96
N LEU A 167 32.98 37.10 -14.14
CA LEU A 167 32.57 38.48 -13.87
C LEU A 167 33.72 39.29 -13.24
N GLU A 168 34.36 38.73 -12.18
CA GLU A 168 35.51 39.39 -11.54
C GLU A 168 36.65 39.66 -12.51
N ARG A 169 36.94 38.65 -13.39
CA ARG A 169 38.01 38.79 -14.39
C ARG A 169 37.70 39.89 -15.39
N VAL A 170 36.48 39.86 -16.02
CA VAL A 170 36.11 40.86 -17.02
C VAL A 170 36.01 42.25 -16.42
N THR A 171 35.52 42.39 -15.18
CA THR A 171 35.51 43.69 -14.45
C THR A 171 36.91 44.28 -14.37
N LYS A 172 37.93 43.50 -14.04
CA LYS A 172 39.35 43.94 -13.99
C LYS A 172 39.90 44.29 -15.39
N GLU A 173 39.57 43.47 -16.39
CA GLU A 173 40.02 43.71 -17.79
C GLU A 173 39.42 44.98 -18.38
N VAL A 174 38.14 45.31 -18.07
CA VAL A 174 37.51 46.56 -18.49
C VAL A 174 38.10 47.76 -17.74
N ALA A 175 38.37 47.64 -16.44
CA ALA A 175 38.96 48.70 -15.61
C ALA A 175 40.35 49.17 -16.10
N ILE A 176 41.11 48.25 -16.69
CA ILE A 176 42.45 48.55 -17.29
C ILE A 176 42.35 48.83 -18.81
N GLY A 177 41.17 48.91 -19.37
CA GLY A 177 40.94 49.26 -20.79
C GLY A 177 41.26 48.11 -21.79
N SER A 178 41.45 46.89 -21.33
CA SER A 178 41.74 45.75 -22.22
C SER A 178 40.48 45.13 -22.85
N LYS A 179 39.28 45.44 -22.36
CA LYS A 179 37.96 45.04 -22.89
C LYS A 179 36.99 46.17 -22.92
N PRO A 180 35.99 46.13 -23.85
CA PRO A 180 34.94 47.14 -23.93
C PRO A 180 33.94 46.99 -22.76
N GLN A 181 33.23 48.10 -22.44
CA GLN A 181 32.19 48.12 -21.42
C GLN A 181 31.02 47.20 -21.73
N SER A 182 30.72 46.92 -23.01
CA SER A 182 29.73 45.95 -23.45
C SER A 182 29.96 44.54 -22.88
N ASP A 183 31.23 44.07 -22.91
CA ASP A 183 31.61 42.76 -22.37
C ASP A 183 31.29 42.67 -20.86
N LEU A 184 31.42 43.77 -20.12
CA LEU A 184 31.06 43.80 -18.70
C LEU A 184 29.55 43.64 -18.51
N TYR A 185 28.73 44.38 -19.30
CA TYR A 185 27.28 44.21 -19.21
C TYR A 185 26.80 42.84 -19.58
N ASP A 186 27.38 42.22 -20.61
CA ASP A 186 27.09 40.83 -21.01
C ASP A 186 27.45 39.85 -19.90
N MET A 187 28.58 40.04 -19.19
CA MET A 187 28.97 39.18 -18.06
C MET A 187 28.11 39.41 -16.82
N GLN A 188 27.66 40.64 -16.55
CA GLN A 188 26.71 40.96 -15.49
C GLN A 188 25.36 40.27 -15.75
N LEU A 189 24.86 40.30 -16.98
CA LEU A 189 23.65 39.60 -17.38
C LEU A 189 23.80 38.08 -17.19
N SER A 190 24.91 37.51 -17.71
CA SER A 190 25.19 36.09 -17.58
C SER A 190 25.30 35.66 -16.12
N PHE A 191 25.93 36.46 -15.27
CA PHE A 191 26.00 36.22 -13.82
C PHE A 191 24.60 36.20 -13.17
N ALA A 192 23.76 37.19 -13.45
CA ALA A 192 22.40 37.27 -12.90
C ALA A 192 21.53 36.09 -13.35
N GLU A 193 21.67 35.61 -14.59
CA GLU A 193 21.01 34.41 -15.09
C GLU A 193 21.46 33.16 -14.33
N GLU A 194 22.75 32.97 -14.10
CA GLU A 194 23.29 31.80 -13.36
C GLU A 194 22.92 31.85 -11.86
N GLU A 195 22.86 33.02 -11.25
CA GLU A 195 22.38 33.21 -9.88
C GLU A 195 20.92 32.78 -9.75
N ASN A 196 20.06 33.24 -10.67
CA ASN A 196 18.65 32.83 -10.72
C ASN A 196 18.49 31.31 -10.90
N ARG A 197 19.21 30.71 -11.86
CA ARG A 197 19.19 29.26 -12.09
C ARG A 197 19.66 28.45 -10.89
N ASN A 198 20.70 28.94 -10.19
CA ASN A 198 21.17 28.30 -8.96
C ASN A 198 20.10 28.32 -7.86
N LEU A 199 19.44 29.48 -7.66
CA LEU A 199 18.37 29.63 -6.69
C LEU A 199 17.15 28.74 -7.03
N GLU A 200 16.72 28.75 -8.28
CA GLU A 200 15.62 27.89 -8.76
C GLU A 200 15.94 26.39 -8.56
N SER A 201 17.16 25.98 -8.87
CA SER A 201 17.61 24.58 -8.67
C SER A 201 17.63 24.18 -7.20
N GLU A 202 18.05 25.10 -6.31
CA GLU A 202 18.05 24.84 -4.87
C GLU A 202 16.63 24.73 -4.31
N GLN A 203 15.72 25.61 -4.74
CA GLN A 203 14.31 25.56 -4.37
C GLN A 203 13.67 24.26 -4.87
N LEU A 204 13.89 23.88 -6.14
CA LEU A 204 13.34 22.66 -6.73
C LEU A 204 13.84 21.41 -6.01
N TYR A 205 15.13 21.32 -5.71
CA TYR A 205 15.67 20.19 -4.94
C TYR A 205 15.08 20.14 -3.54
N GLY A 206 14.94 21.28 -2.86
CA GLY A 206 14.31 21.34 -1.53
C GLY A 206 12.88 20.82 -1.54
N ILE A 207 12.08 21.21 -2.53
CA ILE A 207 10.69 20.75 -2.70
C ILE A 207 10.65 19.24 -2.99
N LYS A 208 11.45 18.75 -3.95
CA LYS A 208 11.47 17.32 -4.30
C LYS A 208 11.91 16.44 -3.15
N LYS A 209 12.93 16.89 -2.41
CA LYS A 209 13.38 16.22 -1.19
C LYS A 209 12.28 16.15 -0.14
N LEU A 210 11.60 17.25 0.12
CA LEU A 210 10.46 17.28 1.05
C LEU A 210 9.34 16.33 0.61
N GLN A 211 8.98 16.32 -0.67
CA GLN A 211 7.97 15.42 -1.23
C GLN A 211 8.35 13.94 -1.02
N LEU A 212 9.61 13.56 -1.24
CA LEU A 212 10.09 12.19 -1.01
C LEU A 212 9.95 11.79 0.46
N PHE A 213 10.35 12.66 1.39
CA PHE A 213 10.27 12.37 2.83
C PHE A 213 8.82 12.34 3.34
N GLN A 214 7.97 13.22 2.84
CA GLN A 214 6.52 13.17 3.12
C GLN A 214 5.89 11.88 2.59
N LEU A 215 6.26 11.45 1.37
CA LEU A 215 5.81 10.17 0.83
C LEU A 215 6.23 9.00 1.71
N MET A 216 7.43 9.03 2.32
CA MET A 216 7.90 8.02 3.29
C MET A 216 7.26 8.17 4.68
N ASN A 217 6.41 9.18 4.90
CA ASN A 217 5.78 9.49 6.19
C ASN A 217 6.80 9.76 7.31
N ILE A 218 7.89 10.44 6.96
CA ILE A 218 8.96 10.85 7.88
C ILE A 218 8.90 12.36 8.05
N THR A 219 8.54 12.81 9.25
CA THR A 219 8.36 14.25 9.58
C THR A 219 9.50 14.83 10.40
N ASP A 220 10.25 13.99 11.12
CA ASP A 220 11.20 14.41 12.16
C ASP A 220 12.63 14.58 11.65
N ILE A 221 12.88 14.38 10.35
CA ILE A 221 14.22 14.54 9.77
C ILE A 221 14.43 15.99 9.32
N VAL A 222 15.52 16.57 9.77
CA VAL A 222 16.06 17.81 9.19
C VAL A 222 16.55 17.49 7.78
N THR A 223 15.66 17.68 6.79
CA THR A 223 15.94 17.29 5.39
C THR A 223 17.14 18.02 4.78
N LYS A 224 17.63 19.12 5.40
CA LYS A 224 18.76 19.91 4.90
C LYS A 224 20.06 19.09 4.78
N ASP A 225 20.31 18.17 5.72
CA ASP A 225 21.56 17.43 5.82
C ASP A 225 21.51 16.04 5.16
N VAL A 226 20.42 15.74 4.44
CA VAL A 226 20.25 14.47 3.75
C VAL A 226 20.74 14.56 2.30
N VAL A 227 21.58 13.61 1.91
CA VAL A 227 22.09 13.44 0.53
C VAL A 227 21.62 12.08 0.02
N LEU A 228 21.08 12.05 -1.20
CA LEU A 228 20.71 10.79 -1.85
C LEU A 228 21.95 10.18 -2.52
N GLU A 229 22.15 8.89 -2.29
CA GLU A 229 23.21 8.12 -2.94
C GLU A 229 22.78 7.65 -4.31
N ASN A 230 23.58 7.98 -5.33
CA ASN A 230 23.46 7.38 -6.66
C ASN A 230 24.27 6.08 -6.70
N VAL A 231 23.81 5.07 -5.95
CA VAL A 231 24.41 3.74 -5.99
C VAL A 231 23.75 2.93 -7.11
N PHE A 232 24.26 3.05 -8.29
CA PHE A 232 23.94 2.12 -9.38
C PHE A 232 24.77 0.85 -9.19
N ASN A 233 24.28 -0.07 -8.37
CA ASN A 233 24.64 -1.47 -8.57
C ASN A 233 23.81 -1.95 -9.76
N GLU A 234 24.46 -2.22 -10.90
CA GLU A 234 23.91 -3.16 -11.86
C GLU A 234 23.69 -4.47 -11.09
N SER A 235 22.56 -4.58 -10.41
CA SER A 235 22.07 -5.89 -10.04
C SER A 235 21.88 -6.59 -11.38
N LYS A 236 22.84 -7.46 -11.70
CA LYS A 236 22.63 -8.47 -12.73
C LYS A 236 21.28 -9.06 -12.37
N ALA A 237 20.27 -8.72 -13.16
CA ALA A 237 18.98 -9.39 -13.06
C ALA A 237 19.34 -10.87 -13.00
N SER A 238 19.09 -11.48 -11.87
CA SER A 238 19.28 -12.91 -11.73
C SER A 238 18.37 -13.52 -12.77
N GLU A 239 18.94 -14.02 -13.86
CA GLU A 239 18.21 -14.69 -14.95
C GLU A 239 17.53 -15.98 -14.48
N THR A 240 17.44 -16.18 -13.17
CA THR A 240 17.12 -17.48 -12.56
C THR A 240 15.65 -17.70 -12.24
N GLU A 241 14.71 -16.81 -12.52
CA GLU A 241 13.30 -17.19 -12.46
C GLU A 241 12.46 -16.46 -13.52
N ASN A 242 12.16 -17.18 -14.60
CA ASN A 242 11.24 -16.77 -15.67
C ASN A 242 9.76 -16.71 -15.25
N THR A 243 9.45 -16.74 -13.97
CA THR A 243 8.07 -16.69 -13.47
C THR A 243 7.70 -15.26 -13.10
N LEU A 244 6.77 -14.70 -13.87
CA LEU A 244 6.14 -13.42 -13.55
C LEU A 244 5.54 -13.50 -12.13
N ASN A 245 6.06 -12.71 -11.20
CA ASN A 245 5.59 -12.65 -9.82
C ASN A 245 4.86 -11.32 -9.55
N SER A 246 3.81 -11.05 -10.33
CA SER A 246 2.99 -9.86 -10.14
C SER A 246 1.97 -10.06 -9.02
N PRO A 247 1.98 -9.24 -7.97
CA PRO A 247 0.98 -9.33 -6.90
C PRO A 247 -0.46 -9.16 -7.38
N LYS A 248 -0.70 -8.39 -8.44
CA LYS A 248 -2.03 -8.20 -9.04
C LYS A 248 -2.56 -9.50 -9.66
N ILE A 249 -1.72 -10.21 -10.41
CA ILE A 249 -2.08 -11.51 -10.99
C ILE A 249 -2.36 -12.53 -9.89
N LYS A 250 -1.48 -12.63 -8.89
CA LYS A 250 -1.66 -13.51 -7.71
C LYS A 250 -2.99 -13.25 -7.00
N ARG A 251 -3.34 -11.99 -6.78
CA ARG A 251 -4.63 -11.59 -6.20
C ARG A 251 -5.79 -12.05 -7.05
N ALA A 252 -5.75 -11.83 -8.37
CA ALA A 252 -6.80 -12.25 -9.29
C ALA A 252 -6.98 -13.79 -9.31
N GLU A 253 -5.89 -14.55 -9.27
CA GLU A 253 -5.92 -16.02 -9.17
C GLU A 253 -6.57 -16.49 -7.85
N LEU A 254 -6.25 -15.86 -6.73
CA LEU A 254 -6.89 -16.17 -5.44
C LEU A 254 -8.38 -15.81 -5.44
N GLN A 255 -8.77 -14.72 -6.08
CA GLN A 255 -10.17 -14.33 -6.26
C GLN A 255 -10.93 -15.36 -7.12
N TYR A 256 -10.31 -15.87 -8.18
CA TYR A 256 -10.87 -16.97 -8.96
C TYR A 256 -11.03 -18.24 -8.13
N GLN A 257 -10.03 -18.64 -7.35
CA GLN A 257 -10.15 -19.78 -6.43
C GLN A 257 -11.27 -19.59 -5.41
N ASN A 258 -11.45 -18.37 -4.89
CA ASN A 258 -12.53 -18.03 -3.97
C ASN A 258 -13.91 -18.20 -4.64
N SER A 259 -14.06 -17.76 -5.90
CA SER A 259 -15.30 -17.90 -6.67
C SER A 259 -15.66 -19.38 -6.89
N LEU A 260 -14.68 -20.26 -7.16
CA LEU A 260 -14.88 -21.70 -7.24
C LEU A 260 -15.38 -22.29 -5.91
N LYS A 261 -14.89 -21.80 -4.77
CA LYS A 261 -15.39 -22.23 -3.44
C LYS A 261 -16.79 -21.70 -3.17
N SER A 262 -17.16 -20.53 -3.71
CA SER A 262 -18.53 -20.02 -3.64
C SER A 262 -19.52 -20.97 -4.31
N ILE A 263 -19.20 -21.54 -5.47
CA ILE A 263 -20.01 -22.58 -6.12
C ILE A 263 -20.19 -23.79 -5.18
N SER A 264 -19.12 -24.19 -4.49
CA SER A 264 -19.17 -25.32 -3.54
C SER A 264 -20.08 -25.00 -2.33
N VAL A 265 -20.08 -23.76 -1.85
CA VAL A 265 -20.98 -23.31 -0.77
C VAL A 265 -22.43 -23.38 -1.22
N GLU A 266 -22.74 -22.84 -2.41
CA GLU A 266 -24.13 -22.85 -2.91
C GLU A 266 -24.61 -24.27 -3.20
N ARG A 267 -23.75 -25.18 -3.67
CA ARG A 267 -24.10 -26.61 -3.82
C ARG A 267 -24.36 -27.29 -2.46
N ALA A 268 -23.57 -26.96 -1.45
CA ALA A 268 -23.74 -27.52 -0.11
C ALA A 268 -25.09 -27.15 0.53
N ASN A 269 -25.69 -26.03 0.16
CA ASN A 269 -27.02 -25.62 0.62
C ASN A 269 -28.18 -26.53 0.11
N ASN A 270 -27.90 -27.43 -0.82
CA ASN A 270 -28.85 -28.47 -1.27
C ASN A 270 -28.70 -29.80 -0.51
N LEU A 271 -27.70 -29.89 0.39
CA LEU A 271 -27.42 -31.11 1.15
C LEU A 271 -28.15 -31.10 2.51
N PRO A 272 -28.40 -32.29 3.09
CA PRO A 272 -29.01 -32.38 4.41
C PRO A 272 -28.19 -31.69 5.50
N VAL A 273 -28.89 -31.06 6.46
CA VAL A 273 -28.31 -30.53 7.69
C VAL A 273 -28.90 -31.32 8.86
N VAL A 274 -28.04 -31.88 9.70
CA VAL A 274 -28.42 -32.58 10.94
C VAL A 274 -28.00 -31.71 12.12
N SER A 275 -28.93 -31.39 13.01
CA SER A 275 -28.69 -30.61 14.21
C SER A 275 -29.21 -31.29 15.47
N ALA A 276 -28.53 -31.12 16.57
CA ALA A 276 -29.00 -31.42 17.90
C ALA A 276 -29.51 -30.15 18.57
N TYR A 277 -30.55 -30.30 19.36
CA TYR A 277 -31.10 -29.18 20.12
C TYR A 277 -31.44 -29.61 21.54
N TYR A 278 -31.35 -28.66 22.45
CA TYR A 278 -31.83 -28.73 23.83
C TYR A 278 -32.69 -27.50 24.11
N GLY A 279 -33.88 -27.72 24.69
CA GLY A 279 -34.77 -26.69 25.14
C GLY A 279 -35.11 -26.93 26.60
N PHE A 280 -35.02 -25.89 27.39
CA PHE A 280 -35.59 -25.81 28.75
C PHE A 280 -36.55 -24.65 28.78
N SER A 281 -37.75 -24.88 29.30
CA SER A 281 -38.73 -23.81 29.51
C SER A 281 -39.42 -23.94 30.87
N THR A 282 -39.86 -22.81 31.38
CA THR A 282 -40.76 -22.71 32.51
C THR A 282 -41.63 -21.46 32.36
N PHE A 283 -42.78 -21.44 32.99
CA PHE A 283 -43.67 -20.32 32.88
C PHE A 283 -44.39 -20.03 34.21
N TYR A 284 -44.81 -18.80 34.34
CA TYR A 284 -45.77 -18.32 35.36
C TYR A 284 -47.03 -17.86 34.63
N TYR A 285 -48.16 -18.26 35.20
CA TYR A 285 -49.51 -17.89 34.74
C TYR A 285 -50.33 -17.35 35.91
N SER A 286 -51.04 -16.23 35.71
CA SER A 286 -51.91 -15.65 36.73
C SER A 286 -53.11 -14.98 36.07
N ILE A 287 -54.31 -15.29 36.61
CA ILE A 287 -55.52 -14.54 36.28
C ILE A 287 -55.51 -13.25 37.13
N LEU A 288 -55.56 -12.09 36.45
CA LEU A 288 -55.32 -10.80 37.10
C LEU A 288 -56.36 -10.45 38.19
N ASN A 289 -57.62 -10.82 37.97
CA ASN A 289 -58.72 -10.49 38.88
C ASN A 289 -59.04 -11.60 39.87
N GLU A 290 -58.22 -12.62 40.02
CA GLU A 290 -58.42 -13.71 40.94
C GLU A 290 -57.84 -13.35 42.34
N PRO A 291 -58.54 -13.74 43.47
CA PRO A 291 -57.99 -13.52 44.80
C PRO A 291 -56.65 -14.19 45.01
N ALA A 292 -55.74 -13.52 45.74
CA ALA A 292 -54.39 -14.01 46.00
C ALA A 292 -54.32 -15.40 46.70
N ALA A 293 -55.36 -15.73 47.51
CA ALA A 293 -55.47 -17.01 48.21
C ALA A 293 -55.59 -18.24 47.28
N ASN A 294 -56.02 -18.03 46.03
CA ASN A 294 -56.21 -19.09 45.02
C ASN A 294 -55.05 -19.19 43.99
N LYS A 295 -54.02 -18.34 44.15
CA LYS A 295 -52.91 -18.29 43.19
C LYS A 295 -51.69 -19.05 43.71
N ASP A 296 -51.19 -19.96 42.93
CA ASP A 296 -49.86 -20.52 43.18
C ASP A 296 -48.78 -19.43 43.10
N SER A 297 -47.80 -19.50 44.03
CA SER A 297 -46.74 -18.52 44.02
C SER A 297 -45.90 -18.56 42.73
N PHE A 298 -45.36 -17.42 42.35
CA PHE A 298 -44.48 -17.33 41.21
C PHE A 298 -43.36 -18.37 41.26
N LYS A 299 -42.73 -18.55 42.45
CA LYS A 299 -41.66 -19.49 42.65
C LYS A 299 -42.10 -20.94 42.46
N ASP A 300 -43.27 -21.29 43.00
CA ASP A 300 -43.80 -22.66 42.94
C ASP A 300 -44.21 -23.01 41.49
N GLN A 301 -44.83 -22.09 40.76
CA GLN A 301 -45.14 -22.30 39.36
C GLN A 301 -43.89 -22.46 38.53
N LEU A 302 -42.87 -21.57 38.67
CA LEU A 302 -41.62 -21.72 37.92
C LEU A 302 -40.92 -23.04 38.23
N GLN A 303 -41.08 -23.59 39.46
CA GLN A 303 -40.50 -24.86 39.82
C GLN A 303 -41.28 -26.05 39.28
N ASN A 304 -42.59 -25.97 39.25
CA ASN A 304 -43.48 -27.04 38.84
C ASN A 304 -43.68 -27.14 37.33
N ASN A 305 -43.61 -25.98 36.63
CA ASN A 305 -43.83 -25.88 35.18
C ASN A 305 -42.59 -26.12 34.32
N LYS A 306 -41.52 -26.70 34.90
CA LYS A 306 -40.28 -27.01 34.16
C LYS A 306 -40.49 -28.06 33.11
N THR A 307 -40.09 -27.75 31.89
CA THR A 307 -40.13 -28.69 30.78
C THR A 307 -38.74 -28.74 30.14
N GLN A 308 -38.29 -29.95 29.80
CA GLN A 308 -37.02 -30.16 29.10
C GLN A 308 -37.28 -30.96 27.84
N GLN A 309 -36.60 -30.57 26.77
CA GLN A 309 -36.65 -31.25 25.49
C GLN A 309 -35.23 -31.41 24.92
N VAL A 310 -34.86 -32.61 24.53
CA VAL A 310 -33.63 -32.88 23.77
C VAL A 310 -33.98 -33.68 22.52
N GLY A 311 -33.36 -33.35 21.44
CA GLY A 311 -33.65 -34.04 20.19
C GLY A 311 -32.61 -33.82 19.10
N ILE A 312 -32.80 -34.61 18.02
CA ILE A 312 -32.05 -34.48 16.79
C ILE A 312 -33.05 -34.12 15.70
N GLN A 313 -32.70 -33.15 14.90
CA GLN A 313 -33.50 -32.71 13.75
C GLN A 313 -32.68 -32.85 12.49
N MET A 314 -33.24 -33.46 11.43
CA MET A 314 -32.68 -33.49 10.09
C MET A 314 -33.54 -32.65 9.16
N ASN A 315 -32.92 -31.74 8.43
CA ASN A 315 -33.55 -30.92 7.42
C ASN A 315 -32.97 -31.26 6.04
N VAL A 316 -33.81 -31.74 5.11
CA VAL A 316 -33.45 -32.08 3.74
C VAL A 316 -34.22 -31.16 2.80
N PRO A 317 -33.57 -30.22 2.11
CA PRO A 317 -34.25 -29.38 1.14
C PRO A 317 -34.58 -30.18 -0.13
N ILE A 318 -35.86 -30.53 -0.36
CA ILE A 318 -36.29 -31.30 -1.51
C ILE A 318 -36.57 -30.37 -2.70
N PHE A 319 -37.31 -29.30 -2.48
CA PHE A 319 -37.66 -28.33 -3.50
C PHE A 319 -37.77 -26.92 -2.90
N ASN A 320 -37.12 -25.94 -3.53
CA ASN A 320 -37.08 -24.56 -3.08
C ASN A 320 -37.42 -23.54 -4.19
N GLY A 321 -38.19 -23.95 -5.20
CA GLY A 321 -38.54 -23.10 -6.34
C GLY A 321 -37.35 -22.74 -7.22
N PHE A 322 -36.36 -23.65 -7.37
CA PHE A 322 -35.14 -23.45 -8.15
C PHE A 322 -34.20 -22.32 -7.65
N ARG A 323 -34.47 -21.75 -6.49
CA ARG A 323 -33.67 -20.64 -5.94
C ARG A 323 -32.17 -20.98 -5.80
N ASN A 324 -31.85 -22.17 -5.28
CA ASN A 324 -30.45 -22.61 -5.14
C ASN A 324 -29.80 -22.87 -6.50
N ASN A 325 -30.53 -23.43 -7.46
CA ASN A 325 -30.01 -23.66 -8.82
C ASN A 325 -29.64 -22.34 -9.49
N LYS A 326 -30.49 -21.31 -9.39
CA LYS A 326 -30.16 -19.96 -9.88
C LYS A 326 -28.93 -19.35 -9.19
N LYS A 327 -28.75 -19.55 -7.88
CA LYS A 327 -27.55 -19.11 -7.16
C LYS A 327 -26.29 -19.85 -7.61
N ILE A 328 -26.38 -21.16 -7.83
CA ILE A 328 -25.27 -21.95 -8.36
C ILE A 328 -24.89 -21.45 -9.75
N ASP A 329 -25.85 -21.21 -10.63
CA ASP A 329 -25.59 -20.74 -11.99
C ASP A 329 -25.00 -19.31 -11.98
N ALA A 330 -25.53 -18.41 -11.14
CA ALA A 330 -24.93 -17.09 -10.93
C ALA A 330 -23.47 -17.17 -10.42
N SER A 331 -23.19 -18.10 -9.47
CA SER A 331 -21.84 -18.32 -8.96
C SER A 331 -20.88 -18.89 -10.02
N LYS A 332 -21.37 -19.71 -10.97
CA LYS A 332 -20.57 -20.18 -12.11
C LYS A 332 -20.19 -19.02 -13.02
N ILE A 333 -21.15 -18.15 -13.37
CA ILE A 333 -20.91 -16.96 -14.20
C ILE A 333 -19.89 -16.03 -13.50
N GLU A 334 -20.02 -15.81 -12.19
CA GLU A 334 -19.03 -15.02 -11.44
C GLU A 334 -17.63 -15.65 -11.44
N SER A 335 -17.56 -16.99 -11.43
CA SER A 335 -16.28 -17.71 -11.57
C SER A 335 -15.68 -17.54 -12.97
N GLU A 336 -16.48 -17.61 -14.03
CA GLU A 336 -16.01 -17.33 -15.39
C GLU A 336 -15.52 -15.89 -15.53
N LYS A 337 -16.27 -14.93 -15.00
CA LYS A 337 -15.85 -13.52 -14.92
C LYS A 337 -14.51 -13.37 -14.18
N SER A 338 -14.35 -14.00 -13.02
CA SER A 338 -13.11 -13.98 -12.25
C SER A 338 -11.92 -14.57 -13.03
N LYS A 339 -12.17 -15.58 -13.88
CA LYS A 339 -11.17 -16.14 -14.80
C LYS A 339 -10.75 -15.11 -15.86
N GLN A 340 -11.70 -14.36 -16.43
CA GLN A 340 -11.39 -13.31 -17.41
C GLN A 340 -10.59 -12.15 -16.76
N LEU A 341 -10.82 -11.86 -15.48
CA LEU A 341 -10.03 -10.84 -14.76
C LEU A 341 -8.56 -11.24 -14.63
N ILE A 342 -8.21 -12.53 -14.53
CA ILE A 342 -6.82 -12.98 -14.56
C ILE A 342 -6.17 -12.63 -15.90
N GLU A 343 -6.87 -12.93 -17.00
CA GLU A 343 -6.34 -12.61 -18.34
C GLU A 343 -6.23 -11.11 -18.58
N GLN A 344 -7.16 -10.32 -18.04
CA GLN A 344 -7.09 -8.86 -18.07
C GLN A 344 -5.84 -8.33 -17.34
N GLU A 345 -5.57 -8.81 -16.12
CA GLU A 345 -4.38 -8.38 -15.35
C GLU A 345 -3.07 -8.79 -16.04
N LYS A 346 -3.03 -9.97 -16.67
CA LYS A 346 -1.86 -10.41 -17.47
C LYS A 346 -1.62 -9.49 -18.67
N GLN A 347 -2.67 -9.23 -19.45
CA GLN A 347 -2.56 -8.34 -20.62
C GLN A 347 -2.17 -6.91 -20.23
N GLU A 348 -2.69 -6.41 -19.10
CA GLU A 348 -2.31 -5.08 -18.62
C GLU A 348 -0.84 -5.03 -18.20
N LEU A 349 -0.35 -6.05 -17.50
CA LEU A 349 1.06 -6.16 -17.16
C LEU A 349 1.95 -6.24 -18.40
N GLU A 350 1.60 -7.07 -19.38
CA GLU A 350 2.33 -7.21 -20.63
C GLU A 350 2.41 -5.90 -21.40
N LYS A 351 1.30 -5.15 -21.49
CA LYS A 351 1.29 -3.82 -22.11
C LYS A 351 2.20 -2.84 -21.39
N GLN A 352 2.11 -2.77 -20.06
CA GLN A 352 2.95 -1.87 -19.27
C GLN A 352 4.44 -2.21 -19.44
N VAL A 353 4.80 -3.48 -19.37
CA VAL A 353 6.17 -3.94 -19.57
C VAL A 353 6.67 -3.64 -20.98
N ALA A 354 5.87 -3.90 -22.01
CA ALA A 354 6.26 -3.65 -23.41
C ALA A 354 6.51 -2.14 -23.66
N ILE A 355 5.69 -1.25 -23.09
CA ILE A 355 5.88 0.20 -23.15
C ILE A 355 7.21 0.58 -22.48
N GLU A 356 7.50 0.06 -21.29
CA GLU A 356 8.72 0.43 -20.56
C GLU A 356 9.98 -0.18 -21.24
N GLU A 357 9.89 -1.36 -21.84
CA GLU A 357 10.98 -1.93 -22.64
C GLU A 357 11.26 -1.10 -23.88
N GLN A 358 10.21 -0.63 -24.58
CA GLN A 358 10.38 0.28 -25.71
C GLN A 358 11.00 1.62 -25.26
N ASN A 359 10.53 2.20 -24.16
CA ASN A 359 11.11 3.41 -23.58
C ASN A 359 12.60 3.20 -23.25
N ARG A 360 12.96 2.07 -22.62
CA ARG A 360 14.34 1.75 -22.29
C ARG A 360 15.22 1.73 -23.54
N ASN A 361 14.76 1.07 -24.61
CA ASN A 361 15.49 1.00 -25.88
C ASN A 361 15.68 2.39 -26.50
N ASN A 362 14.64 3.22 -26.50
CA ASN A 362 14.69 4.60 -26.97
C ASN A 362 15.71 5.44 -26.19
N TYR A 363 15.69 5.36 -24.85
CA TYR A 363 16.65 6.08 -24.00
C TYR A 363 18.09 5.55 -24.16
N MET A 364 18.28 4.24 -24.39
CA MET A 364 19.60 3.67 -24.67
C MET A 364 20.18 4.20 -25.98
N GLU A 365 19.38 4.29 -27.04
CA GLU A 365 19.80 4.88 -28.31
C GLU A 365 20.10 6.38 -28.16
N LEU A 366 19.20 7.10 -27.47
CA LEU A 366 19.36 8.52 -27.21
C LEU A 366 20.62 8.83 -26.39
N GLN A 367 20.98 7.98 -25.41
CA GLN A 367 22.17 8.16 -24.57
C GLN A 367 23.45 8.28 -25.39
N LYS A 368 23.59 7.47 -26.45
CA LYS A 368 24.78 7.51 -27.33
C LYS A 368 24.87 8.87 -28.03
N LYS A 369 23.75 9.36 -28.59
CA LYS A 369 23.68 10.65 -29.30
C LYS A 369 23.94 11.84 -28.36
N LEU A 370 23.40 11.76 -27.11
CA LEU A 370 23.61 12.80 -26.10
C LEU A 370 25.07 12.85 -25.62
N ASN A 371 25.73 11.72 -25.47
CA ASN A 371 27.15 11.66 -25.11
C ASN A 371 28.02 12.30 -26.21
N ASP A 372 27.71 12.05 -27.48
CA ASP A 372 28.41 12.69 -28.59
C ASP A 372 28.17 14.21 -28.62
N LYS A 373 26.89 14.66 -28.40
CA LYS A 373 26.53 16.08 -28.27
C LYS A 373 27.31 16.75 -27.15
N GLN A 374 27.40 16.14 -25.98
CA GLN A 374 28.16 16.65 -24.84
C GLN A 374 29.65 16.75 -25.16
N LYS A 375 30.24 15.72 -25.79
CA LYS A 375 31.63 15.71 -26.22
C LYS A 375 31.96 16.87 -27.17
N TYR A 376 31.10 17.10 -28.19
CA TYR A 376 31.29 18.20 -29.15
C TYR A 376 31.08 19.55 -28.51
N ALA A 377 30.05 19.71 -27.64
CA ALA A 377 29.83 20.96 -26.93
C ALA A 377 30.99 21.33 -26.00
N LYS A 378 31.59 20.33 -25.32
CA LYS A 378 32.80 20.52 -24.48
C LYS A 378 34.00 20.96 -25.28
N ALA A 379 34.25 20.35 -26.44
CA ALA A 379 35.35 20.76 -27.35
C ALA A 379 35.14 22.17 -27.87
N SER A 380 33.90 22.52 -28.25
CA SER A 380 33.53 23.86 -28.69
C SER A 380 33.76 24.90 -27.61
N LEU A 381 33.31 24.62 -26.36
CA LEU A 381 33.54 25.53 -25.24
C LEU A 381 35.01 25.74 -24.95
N THR A 382 35.81 24.69 -24.92
CA THR A 382 37.28 24.78 -24.70
C THR A 382 37.96 25.71 -25.72
N THR A 383 37.59 25.58 -26.98
CA THR A 383 38.14 26.42 -28.08
C THR A 383 37.64 27.88 -27.93
N THR A 384 36.34 28.08 -27.67
CA THR A 384 35.76 29.40 -27.56
C THR A 384 36.26 30.13 -26.31
N GLN A 385 36.46 29.42 -25.20
CA GLN A 385 37.04 29.96 -23.98
C GLN A 385 38.46 30.48 -24.20
N ALA A 386 39.31 29.72 -24.90
CA ALA A 386 40.64 30.17 -25.22
C ALA A 386 40.62 31.43 -26.13
N LYS A 387 39.71 31.52 -27.09
CA LYS A 387 39.53 32.70 -27.93
C LYS A 387 39.03 33.90 -27.12
N PHE A 388 38.09 33.68 -26.19
CA PHE A 388 37.53 34.72 -25.32
C PHE A 388 38.56 35.32 -24.37
N ILE A 389 39.41 34.46 -23.77
CA ILE A 389 40.51 34.91 -22.91
C ILE A 389 41.51 35.77 -23.69
N ASN A 390 41.77 35.46 -24.95
CA ASN A 390 42.68 36.22 -25.81
C ASN A 390 41.98 37.39 -26.57
N GLY A 391 40.76 37.76 -26.20
CA GLY A 391 40.03 38.88 -26.77
C GLY A 391 39.62 38.73 -28.25
N LYS A 392 39.58 37.47 -28.77
CA LYS A 392 39.25 37.16 -30.16
C LYS A 392 37.76 36.92 -30.42
N VAL A 393 36.94 36.81 -29.39
CA VAL A 393 35.49 36.66 -29.48
C VAL A 393 34.84 37.44 -28.34
N GLU A 394 33.60 37.85 -28.55
CA GLU A 394 32.78 38.61 -27.61
C GLU A 394 32.24 37.72 -26.46
N ALA A 395 31.89 38.34 -25.35
CA ALA A 395 31.36 37.68 -24.16
C ALA A 395 30.06 36.90 -24.45
N ILE A 396 29.20 37.44 -25.32
CA ILE A 396 27.92 36.82 -25.72
C ILE A 396 28.12 35.46 -26.40
N LEU A 397 29.11 35.36 -27.31
CA LEU A 397 29.41 34.06 -27.98
C LEU A 397 29.91 33.05 -26.98
N TYR A 398 30.80 33.47 -26.07
CA TYR A 398 31.29 32.58 -25.01
C TYR A 398 30.15 32.07 -24.12
N SER A 399 29.23 32.96 -23.67
CA SER A 399 28.06 32.59 -22.87
C SER A 399 27.10 31.66 -23.62
N SER A 400 26.88 31.89 -24.91
CA SER A 400 26.04 31.02 -25.77
C SER A 400 26.61 29.59 -25.86
N VAL A 401 27.90 29.44 -26.12
CA VAL A 401 28.55 28.11 -26.24
C VAL A 401 28.61 27.41 -24.85
N LYS A 402 28.79 28.17 -23.77
CA LYS A 402 28.71 27.65 -22.42
C LYS A 402 27.31 27.10 -22.12
N ASN A 403 26.25 27.80 -22.48
CA ASN A 403 24.89 27.36 -22.30
C ASN A 403 24.55 26.10 -23.12
N GLN A 404 25.15 25.96 -24.32
CA GLN A 404 25.02 24.72 -25.12
C GLN A 404 25.62 23.49 -24.42
N LEU A 405 26.82 23.64 -23.81
CA LEU A 405 27.40 22.56 -23.00
C LEU A 405 26.53 22.22 -21.79
N LEU A 406 26.09 23.22 -21.06
CA LEU A 406 25.23 23.05 -19.88
C LEU A 406 23.94 22.27 -20.22
N THR A 407 23.29 22.63 -21.32
CA THR A 407 22.10 21.90 -21.82
C THR A 407 22.45 20.45 -22.16
N ALA A 408 23.61 20.23 -22.81
CA ALA A 408 24.04 18.86 -23.14
C ALA A 408 24.34 18.02 -21.88
N GLU A 409 24.93 18.62 -20.84
CA GLU A 409 25.17 17.95 -19.55
C GLU A 409 23.84 17.58 -18.83
N TYR A 410 22.86 18.48 -18.86
CA TYR A 410 21.52 18.20 -18.31
C TYR A 410 20.81 17.07 -19.06
N ASP A 411 20.89 17.06 -20.40
CA ASP A 411 20.30 16.03 -21.23
C ASP A 411 20.90 14.64 -20.94
N VAL A 412 22.22 14.56 -20.82
CA VAL A 412 22.94 13.31 -20.48
C VAL A 412 22.56 12.82 -19.09
N LEU A 413 22.56 13.70 -18.09
CA LEU A 413 22.18 13.37 -16.72
C LEU A 413 20.75 12.85 -16.64
N LYS A 414 19.80 13.60 -17.21
CA LYS A 414 18.38 13.24 -17.22
C LYS A 414 18.15 11.89 -17.88
N ASN A 415 18.73 11.67 -19.04
CA ASN A 415 18.57 10.44 -19.80
C ASN A 415 19.20 9.25 -19.07
N GLY A 416 20.38 9.41 -18.47
CA GLY A 416 21.06 8.37 -17.69
C GLY A 416 20.26 7.93 -16.46
N LEU A 417 19.73 8.88 -15.68
CA LEU A 417 18.88 8.57 -14.52
C LEU A 417 17.55 7.94 -14.95
N GLN A 418 16.99 8.36 -16.09
CA GLN A 418 15.77 7.77 -16.63
C GLN A 418 15.97 6.31 -17.06
N LEU A 419 17.12 5.95 -17.63
CA LEU A 419 17.48 4.57 -17.94
C LEU A 419 17.55 3.69 -16.69
N GLN A 420 18.17 4.17 -15.63
CA GLN A 420 18.26 3.47 -14.35
C GLN A 420 16.87 3.25 -13.76
N TYR A 421 16.05 4.30 -13.71
CA TYR A 421 14.67 4.25 -13.24
C TYR A 421 13.82 3.20 -13.97
N ILE A 422 13.87 3.22 -15.32
CA ILE A 422 13.09 2.29 -16.15
C ILE A 422 13.52 0.84 -15.93
N GLY A 423 14.84 0.58 -15.82
CA GLY A 423 15.35 -0.75 -15.52
C GLY A 423 14.77 -1.34 -14.23
N LEU A 424 14.81 -0.56 -13.13
CA LEU A 424 14.26 -0.97 -11.85
C LEU A 424 12.72 -1.06 -11.86
N LYS A 425 12.06 -0.16 -12.60
CA LYS A 425 10.60 -0.20 -12.78
C LYS A 425 10.14 -1.49 -13.46
N ILE A 426 10.83 -1.94 -14.51
CA ILE A 426 10.55 -3.21 -15.19
C ILE A 426 10.71 -4.38 -14.22
N ASN A 427 11.78 -4.40 -13.40
CA ASN A 427 11.99 -5.44 -12.40
C ASN A 427 10.88 -5.47 -11.36
N LEU A 428 10.45 -4.32 -10.83
CA LEU A 428 9.33 -4.24 -9.90
C LEU A 428 8.02 -4.71 -10.51
N LEU A 429 7.75 -4.39 -11.79
CA LEU A 429 6.54 -4.82 -12.49
C LEU A 429 6.53 -6.33 -12.71
N LYS A 430 7.65 -6.91 -13.16
CA LYS A 430 7.74 -8.35 -13.50
C LYS A 430 7.91 -9.24 -12.27
N TYR A 431 8.76 -8.84 -11.32
CA TYR A 431 9.26 -9.73 -10.25
C TYR A 431 8.97 -9.24 -8.84
N ASN A 432 8.38 -8.04 -8.67
CA ASN A 432 8.16 -7.38 -7.38
C ASN A 432 9.47 -7.22 -6.55
N SER A 433 10.62 -7.20 -7.21
CA SER A 433 11.97 -7.06 -6.64
C SER A 433 12.71 -5.87 -7.27
N LEU A 434 13.68 -5.31 -6.52
CA LEU A 434 14.59 -4.27 -7.00
C LEU A 434 15.89 -4.89 -7.52
#